data_fbb37177591633eacb7e5e6ec1296840
#
_entry.id   fbb37177591633eacb7e5e6ec1296840
#
_cell.length_a   1.000
_cell.length_b   1.000
_cell.length_c   1.000
_cell.angle_alpha   90.00
_cell.angle_beta   90.00
_cell.angle_gamma   90.00
#
_symmetry.space_group_name_H-M   'P 1'
#
loop_
_entity.id
_entity.type
_entity.pdbx_description
1 polymer ?
#
loop_
_entity_poly.entity_id
_entity_poly.type
_entity_poly.pdbx_seq_one_letter_code
_entity_poly.pdbx_strand_id
1 'polypeptide(L)'
;YPCNIFVAGFIGSPQMNFIESKLIKKDGKFFVEFGSEDTKTTRGKKYQIPLPENKNVKGVLEEYVDKELIMGIRPEDVHDEPRLLEEFSDCKVQAEVEVTELMGAETFLFVNVEGHSFTARVEPTTTARPGDTIEIALENTKIHLFDKETERTICN
;
A
#
# COMPACT_ATOMS: atom_id res chain seq x y z
N TYR A 1 5.86 -17.55 -1.46
CA TYR A 1 6.16 -16.11 -1.59
C TYR A 1 6.44 -15.78 -3.04
N PRO A 2 5.90 -14.65 -3.56
CA PRO A 2 6.21 -14.25 -4.92
C PRO A 2 7.68 -13.86 -5.06
N CYS A 3 8.31 -14.32 -6.12
CA CYS A 3 9.72 -14.02 -6.36
C CYS A 3 9.93 -12.78 -7.24
N ASN A 4 8.85 -12.29 -7.87
CA ASN A 4 8.88 -11.04 -8.65
C ASN A 4 7.45 -10.52 -8.85
N ILE A 5 7.32 -9.36 -9.45
CA ILE A 5 6.03 -8.70 -9.69
C ILE A 5 5.11 -9.55 -10.56
N PHE A 6 5.65 -10.19 -11.58
CA PHE A 6 4.86 -11.04 -12.47
C PHE A 6 4.18 -12.15 -11.69
N VAL A 7 4.95 -12.87 -10.85
CA VAL A 7 4.42 -13.96 -10.02
C VAL A 7 3.41 -13.41 -8.99
N ALA A 8 3.73 -12.29 -8.34
CA ALA A 8 2.85 -11.66 -7.35
C ALA A 8 1.51 -11.25 -7.97
N GLY A 9 1.54 -10.64 -9.16
CA GLY A 9 0.32 -10.23 -9.86
C GLY A 9 -0.49 -11.40 -10.37
N PHE A 10 0.15 -12.51 -10.67
CA PHE A 10 -0.51 -13.69 -11.23
C PHE A 10 -1.22 -14.53 -10.17
N ILE A 11 -0.66 -14.61 -8.96
CA ILE A 11 -1.17 -15.47 -7.89
C ILE A 11 -2.38 -14.87 -7.18
N GLY A 12 -2.53 -13.57 -7.15
CA GLY A 12 -3.62 -12.93 -6.43
C GLY A 12 -4.89 -12.75 -7.26
N SER A 13 -6.06 -12.94 -6.63
CA SER A 13 -7.35 -12.57 -7.21
C SER A 13 -8.21 -11.98 -6.09
N PRO A 14 -8.44 -10.64 -6.06
CA PRO A 14 -7.91 -9.66 -7.00
C PRO A 14 -6.40 -9.50 -6.91
N GLN A 15 -5.85 -8.91 -7.96
CA GLN A 15 -4.41 -8.71 -8.08
C GLN A 15 -3.84 -7.81 -6.96
N MET A 16 -2.60 -8.09 -6.56
CA MET A 16 -1.87 -7.24 -5.62
C MET A 16 -1.78 -5.80 -6.14
N ASN A 17 -1.89 -4.84 -5.24
CA ASN A 17 -1.66 -3.44 -5.58
C ASN A 17 -0.16 -3.18 -5.71
N PHE A 18 0.24 -2.54 -6.81
CA PHE A 18 1.63 -2.18 -7.05
C PHE A 18 1.73 -0.65 -7.13
N ILE A 19 2.53 -0.06 -6.26
CA ILE A 19 2.64 1.38 -6.14
C ILE A 19 4.11 1.79 -6.26
N GLU A 20 4.40 2.70 -7.19
CA GLU A 20 5.74 3.25 -7.30
C GLU A 20 6.05 4.06 -6.04
N SER A 21 7.17 3.78 -5.41
CA SER A 21 7.51 4.29 -4.10
C SER A 21 9.01 4.55 -3.99
N LYS A 22 9.42 5.13 -2.88
CA LYS A 22 10.83 5.39 -2.59
C LYS A 22 11.12 4.86 -1.20
N LEU A 23 12.25 4.19 -1.03
CA LEU A 23 12.68 3.75 0.29
C LEU A 23 13.48 4.87 0.95
N ILE A 24 13.10 5.23 2.16
CA ILE A 24 13.81 6.23 2.94
C ILE A 24 14.22 5.65 4.29
N LYS A 25 15.25 6.23 4.90
CA LYS A 25 15.72 5.82 6.20
C LYS A 25 15.78 7.06 7.10
N LYS A 26 15.13 6.98 8.26
CA LYS A 26 15.13 8.04 9.27
C LYS A 26 15.38 7.43 10.65
N ASP A 27 16.35 7.98 11.37
CA ASP A 27 16.66 7.55 12.75
C ASP A 27 16.84 6.04 12.88
N GLY A 28 17.48 5.42 11.89
CA GLY A 28 17.74 3.98 11.86
C GLY A 28 16.56 3.12 11.45
N LYS A 29 15.44 3.73 11.08
CA LYS A 29 14.23 3.02 10.66
C LYS A 29 13.94 3.25 9.18
N PHE A 30 13.38 2.23 8.53
CA PHE A 30 13.02 2.29 7.12
C PHE A 30 11.56 2.63 6.94
N PHE A 31 11.29 3.46 5.92
CA PHE A 31 9.94 3.85 5.54
C PHE A 31 9.79 3.74 4.03
N VAL A 32 8.60 3.39 3.59
CA VAL A 32 8.21 3.48 2.19
C VAL A 32 7.47 4.79 2.00
N GLU A 33 7.99 5.65 1.12
CA GLU A 33 7.37 6.94 0.83
C GLU A 33 6.69 6.88 -0.53
N PHE A 34 5.44 7.30 -0.58
CA PHE A 34 4.71 7.47 -1.83
C PHE A 34 3.75 8.65 -1.70
N GLY A 35 3.29 9.14 -2.84
CA GLY A 35 2.41 10.29 -2.88
C GLY A 35 2.68 11.11 -4.13
N SER A 36 2.31 12.37 -4.11
CA SER A 36 2.42 13.22 -5.28
C SER A 36 2.72 14.66 -4.93
N GLU A 37 3.17 15.39 -5.93
CA GLU A 37 3.26 16.83 -5.85
C GLU A 37 1.84 17.43 -5.95
N ASP A 38 1.65 18.62 -5.39
CA ASP A 38 0.37 19.31 -5.46
C ASP A 38 0.01 19.63 -6.91
N THR A 39 -1.12 19.09 -7.36
CA THR A 39 -1.65 19.32 -8.69
C THR A 39 -3.16 19.58 -8.59
N LYS A 40 -3.82 19.76 -9.74
CA LYS A 40 -5.28 19.93 -9.75
C LYS A 40 -6.04 18.69 -9.28
N THR A 41 -5.40 17.51 -9.33
CA THR A 41 -6.05 16.24 -9.01
C THR A 41 -5.54 15.60 -7.72
N THR A 42 -4.51 16.17 -7.09
CA THR A 42 -3.91 15.62 -5.88
C THR A 42 -3.75 16.72 -4.85
N ARG A 43 -3.53 16.30 -3.59
CA ARG A 43 -3.38 17.23 -2.45
C ARG A 43 -1.93 17.56 -2.15
N GLY A 44 -0.99 17.02 -2.92
CA GLY A 44 0.43 17.23 -2.69
C GLY A 44 0.97 16.55 -1.44
N LYS A 45 0.29 15.51 -0.98
CA LYS A 45 0.71 14.78 0.22
C LYS A 45 1.63 13.62 -0.14
N LYS A 46 2.63 13.43 0.72
CA LYS A 46 3.50 12.25 0.67
C LYS A 46 3.32 11.49 1.97
N TYR A 47 3.13 10.19 1.85
CA TYR A 47 2.94 9.31 3.00
C TYR A 47 4.18 8.47 3.21
N GLN A 48 4.56 8.31 4.46
CA GLN A 48 5.71 7.51 4.85
C GLN A 48 5.21 6.38 5.74
N ILE A 49 5.24 5.16 5.22
CA ILE A 49 4.76 3.98 5.93
C ILE A 49 5.94 3.27 6.57
N PRO A 50 5.98 3.16 7.91
CA PRO A 50 7.11 2.50 8.57
C PRO A 50 7.15 1.01 8.24
N LEU A 51 8.35 0.49 8.00
CA LEU A 51 8.56 -0.93 7.75
C LEU A 51 9.02 -1.60 9.03
N PRO A 52 8.52 -2.81 9.34
CA PRO A 52 9.04 -3.59 10.46
C PRO A 52 10.53 -3.92 10.27
N GLU A 53 11.27 -4.01 11.37
CA GLU A 53 12.70 -4.30 11.31
C GLU A 53 13.02 -5.63 10.61
N ASN A 54 12.13 -6.62 10.73
CA ASN A 54 12.33 -7.92 10.10
C ASN A 54 12.25 -7.88 8.58
N LYS A 55 11.83 -6.77 7.98
CA LYS A 55 11.86 -6.59 6.52
C LYS A 55 13.28 -6.38 6.00
N ASN A 56 14.19 -5.92 6.84
CA ASN A 56 15.58 -5.70 6.44
C ASN A 56 16.43 -6.97 6.65
N VAL A 57 16.05 -8.03 5.96
CA VAL A 57 16.76 -9.31 6.06
C VAL A 57 18.17 -9.17 5.49
N LYS A 58 19.17 -9.48 6.31
CA LYS A 58 20.60 -9.40 5.93
C LYS A 58 21.02 -8.01 5.42
N GLY A 59 20.32 -6.95 5.86
CA GLY A 59 20.67 -5.59 5.47
C GLY A 59 20.32 -5.23 4.03
N VAL A 60 19.46 -6.00 3.38
CA VAL A 60 19.13 -5.79 1.96
C VAL A 60 18.54 -4.41 1.69
N LEU A 61 17.81 -3.84 2.64
CA LEU A 61 17.19 -2.53 2.46
C LEU A 61 18.21 -1.38 2.41
N GLU A 62 19.39 -1.56 3.00
CA GLU A 62 20.43 -0.52 2.98
C GLU A 62 20.85 -0.16 1.55
N GLU A 63 20.81 -1.11 0.63
CA GLU A 63 21.19 -0.90 -0.76
C GLU A 63 20.18 -0.07 -1.54
N TYR A 64 18.95 0.05 -1.01
CA TYR A 64 17.84 0.71 -1.69
C TYR A 64 17.47 2.05 -1.06
N VAL A 65 18.19 2.50 -0.03
CA VAL A 65 17.90 3.80 0.60
C VAL A 65 17.98 4.92 -0.44
N ASP A 66 16.95 5.77 -0.45
CA ASP A 66 16.78 6.89 -1.40
C ASP A 66 16.61 6.45 -2.86
N LYS A 67 16.35 5.16 -3.09
CA LYS A 67 16.09 4.64 -4.43
C LYS A 67 14.60 4.37 -4.63
N GLU A 68 14.15 4.49 -5.85
CA GLU A 68 12.78 4.15 -6.23
C GLU A 68 12.63 2.62 -6.26
N LEU A 69 11.48 2.17 -5.78
CA LEU A 69 11.12 0.75 -5.79
C LEU A 69 9.61 0.62 -5.95
N ILE A 70 9.11 -0.60 -5.99
CA ILE A 70 7.67 -0.85 -6.09
C ILE A 70 7.21 -1.50 -4.80
N MET A 71 6.20 -0.88 -4.18
CA MET A 71 5.53 -1.43 -3.01
C MET A 71 4.36 -2.29 -3.48
N GLY A 72 4.30 -3.53 -3.02
CA GLY A 72 3.17 -4.41 -3.28
C GLY A 72 2.40 -4.67 -1.99
N ILE A 73 1.08 -4.57 -2.06
CA ILE A 73 0.19 -4.90 -0.95
C ILE A 73 -1.09 -5.51 -1.49
N ARG A 74 -1.55 -6.58 -0.86
CA ARG A 74 -2.77 -7.27 -1.30
C ARG A 74 -4.01 -6.51 -0.84
N PRO A 75 -5.13 -6.61 -1.59
CA PRO A 75 -6.36 -5.92 -1.19
C PRO A 75 -6.85 -6.26 0.21
N GLU A 76 -6.67 -7.51 0.66
CA GLU A 76 -7.06 -7.94 2.00
C GLU A 76 -6.22 -7.30 3.11
N ASP A 77 -5.08 -6.71 2.77
CA ASP A 77 -4.19 -6.06 3.72
C ASP A 77 -4.35 -4.53 3.75
N VAL A 78 -5.35 -4.02 3.03
CA VAL A 78 -5.77 -2.61 3.04
C VAL A 78 -7.10 -2.54 3.78
N HIS A 79 -7.13 -1.81 4.89
CA HIS A 79 -8.26 -1.86 5.83
C HIS A 79 -8.96 -0.51 5.98
N ASP A 80 -10.29 -0.53 6.18
CA ASP A 80 -11.06 0.67 6.48
C ASP A 80 -11.76 0.59 7.86
N GLU A 81 -11.63 -0.52 8.57
CA GLU A 81 -12.29 -0.71 9.86
C GLU A 81 -11.65 0.14 10.96
N PRO A 82 -12.47 0.81 11.80
CA PRO A 82 -11.93 1.67 12.88
C PRO A 82 -10.91 0.98 13.78
N ARG A 83 -11.13 -0.29 14.11
CA ARG A 83 -10.22 -1.09 14.95
C ARG A 83 -8.84 -1.21 14.32
N LEU A 84 -8.79 -1.47 13.00
CA LEU A 84 -7.53 -1.64 12.29
C LEU A 84 -6.88 -0.29 11.97
N LEU A 85 -7.66 0.75 11.77
CA LEU A 85 -7.15 2.10 11.64
C LEU A 85 -6.42 2.55 12.90
N GLU A 86 -6.92 2.14 14.07
CA GLU A 86 -6.26 2.43 15.34
C GLU A 86 -5.01 1.58 15.53
N GLU A 87 -5.10 0.28 15.23
CA GLU A 87 -3.96 -0.64 15.34
C GLU A 87 -2.79 -0.24 14.44
N PHE A 88 -3.08 0.18 13.22
CA PHE A 88 -2.08 0.61 12.24
C PHE A 88 -2.08 2.12 12.05
N SER A 89 -2.15 2.86 13.15
CA SER A 89 -2.28 4.32 13.12
C SER A 89 -1.13 5.03 12.39
N ASP A 90 0.06 4.44 12.37
CA ASP A 90 1.21 4.98 11.65
C ASP A 90 1.19 4.70 10.16
N CYS A 91 0.23 3.90 9.70
CA CYS A 91 0.12 3.45 8.31
C CYS A 91 -1.15 3.96 7.63
N LYS A 92 -1.79 4.98 8.20
CA LYS A 92 -3.03 5.52 7.65
C LYS A 92 -2.77 6.49 6.52
N VAL A 93 -3.61 6.41 5.49
CA VAL A 93 -3.58 7.36 4.37
C VAL A 93 -5.01 7.77 4.05
N GLN A 94 -5.18 8.95 3.47
CA GLN A 94 -6.49 9.41 3.03
C GLN A 94 -6.72 8.94 1.59
N ALA A 95 -7.88 8.34 1.36
CA ALA A 95 -8.24 7.78 0.07
C ALA A 95 -9.58 8.32 -0.38
N GLU A 96 -9.71 8.53 -1.69
CA GLU A 96 -10.95 8.93 -2.32
C GLU A 96 -11.60 7.68 -2.92
N VAL A 97 -12.83 7.38 -2.49
CA VAL A 97 -13.54 6.19 -2.98
C VAL A 97 -14.08 6.49 -4.37
N GLU A 98 -13.68 5.70 -5.35
CA GLU A 98 -14.14 5.84 -6.73
C GLU A 98 -15.29 4.88 -7.04
N VAL A 99 -15.16 3.62 -6.63
CA VAL A 99 -16.15 2.58 -6.88
C VAL A 99 -16.25 1.68 -5.66
N THR A 100 -17.45 1.19 -5.38
CA THR A 100 -17.71 0.17 -4.36
C THR A 100 -18.42 -1.00 -5.04
N GLU A 101 -17.88 -2.21 -4.92
CA GLU A 101 -18.47 -3.40 -5.48
C GLU A 101 -18.73 -4.45 -4.40
N LEU A 102 -19.96 -4.93 -4.33
CA LEU A 102 -20.30 -6.04 -3.46
C LEU A 102 -20.16 -7.35 -4.26
N MET A 103 -19.25 -8.22 -3.83
CA MET A 103 -18.97 -9.47 -4.51
C MET A 103 -19.13 -10.63 -3.53
N GLY A 104 -20.33 -11.22 -3.51
CA GLY A 104 -20.67 -12.27 -2.55
C GLY A 104 -20.67 -11.75 -1.13
N ALA A 105 -19.84 -12.35 -0.26
CA ALA A 105 -19.71 -11.97 1.14
C ALA A 105 -18.68 -10.87 1.37
N GLU A 106 -18.08 -10.34 0.29
CA GLU A 106 -16.99 -9.38 0.40
C GLU A 106 -17.32 -8.10 -0.34
N THR A 107 -16.78 -6.99 0.12
CA THR A 107 -16.89 -5.70 -0.56
C THR A 107 -15.51 -5.25 -1.00
N PHE A 108 -15.41 -4.81 -2.25
CA PHE A 108 -14.18 -4.23 -2.78
C PHE A 108 -14.35 -2.73 -2.94
N LEU A 109 -13.40 -1.99 -2.40
CA LEU A 109 -13.32 -0.55 -2.58
C LEU A 109 -12.20 -0.25 -3.57
N PHE A 110 -12.53 0.49 -4.62
CA PHE A 110 -11.54 1.01 -5.56
C PHE A 110 -11.33 2.46 -5.18
N VAL A 111 -10.13 2.76 -4.70
CA VAL A 111 -9.83 4.08 -4.12
C VAL A 111 -8.62 4.69 -4.78
N ASN A 112 -8.49 6.01 -4.66
CA ASN A 112 -7.35 6.77 -5.17
C ASN A 112 -6.65 7.46 -3.98
N VAL A 113 -5.34 7.27 -3.89
CA VAL A 113 -4.50 7.93 -2.90
C VAL A 113 -3.43 8.72 -3.64
N GLU A 114 -3.60 10.04 -3.71
CA GLU A 114 -2.67 10.95 -4.38
C GLU A 114 -2.27 10.50 -5.80
N GLY A 115 -3.27 10.09 -6.59
CA GLY A 115 -3.06 9.63 -7.96
C GLY A 115 -2.76 8.16 -8.11
N HIS A 116 -2.56 7.44 -7.01
CA HIS A 116 -2.29 6.00 -7.03
C HIS A 116 -3.58 5.22 -6.77
N SER A 117 -3.86 4.23 -7.61
CA SER A 117 -5.05 3.39 -7.48
C SER A 117 -4.78 2.23 -6.53
N PHE A 118 -5.66 2.05 -5.56
CA PHE A 118 -5.65 0.91 -4.65
C PHE A 118 -6.97 0.17 -4.72
N THR A 119 -6.91 -1.15 -4.61
CA THR A 119 -8.09 -1.98 -4.37
C THR A 119 -8.00 -2.49 -2.94
N ALA A 120 -9.07 -2.29 -2.17
CA ALA A 120 -9.17 -2.78 -0.80
C ALA A 120 -10.30 -3.80 -0.71
N ARG A 121 -10.06 -4.91 0.00
CA ARG A 121 -11.10 -5.88 0.32
C ARG A 121 -11.51 -5.66 1.77
N VAL A 122 -12.76 -5.26 1.97
CA VAL A 122 -13.27 -4.85 3.27
C VAL A 122 -14.53 -5.61 3.64
N GLU A 123 -14.95 -5.47 4.89
CA GLU A 123 -16.18 -6.10 5.37
C GLU A 123 -17.40 -5.51 4.66
N PRO A 124 -18.47 -6.31 4.43
CA PRO A 124 -19.69 -5.81 3.80
C PRO A 124 -20.39 -4.71 4.60
N THR A 125 -20.04 -4.54 5.87
CA THR A 125 -20.59 -3.50 6.75
C THR A 125 -19.99 -2.13 6.50
N THR A 126 -19.04 -2.01 5.58
CA THR A 126 -18.43 -0.70 5.27
C THR A 126 -19.51 0.33 4.88
N THR A 127 -19.33 1.56 5.34
CA THR A 127 -20.21 2.68 4.99
C THR A 127 -19.62 3.53 3.86
N ALA A 128 -18.46 3.16 3.34
CA ALA A 128 -17.80 3.91 2.27
C ALA A 128 -18.63 3.91 0.98
N ARG A 129 -18.75 5.05 0.36
CA ARG A 129 -19.52 5.24 -0.88
C ARG A 129 -18.70 6.05 -1.89
N PRO A 130 -18.93 5.86 -3.20
CA PRO A 130 -18.26 6.65 -4.23
C PRO A 130 -18.36 8.15 -3.93
N GLY A 131 -17.24 8.84 -4.06
CA GLY A 131 -17.14 10.27 -3.76
C GLY A 131 -16.70 10.57 -2.33
N ASP A 132 -16.74 9.60 -1.42
CA ASP A 132 -16.29 9.79 -0.04
C ASP A 132 -14.76 9.88 0.03
N THR A 133 -14.27 10.69 0.97
CA THR A 133 -12.87 10.66 1.36
C THR A 133 -12.80 9.93 2.70
N ILE A 134 -12.06 8.83 2.74
CA ILE A 134 -11.95 7.99 3.93
C ILE A 134 -10.48 7.79 4.32
N GLU A 135 -10.26 7.36 5.55
CA GLU A 135 -8.96 6.87 5.96
C GLU A 135 -8.89 5.37 5.71
N ILE A 136 -7.76 4.92 5.19
CA ILE A 136 -7.46 3.50 5.09
C ILE A 136 -6.11 3.25 5.74
N ALA A 137 -5.91 2.03 6.24
CA ALA A 137 -4.64 1.62 6.84
C ALA A 137 -4.00 0.53 5.99
N LEU A 138 -2.71 0.68 5.72
CA LEU A 138 -1.92 -0.32 5.02
C LEU A 138 -1.23 -1.19 6.07
N GLU A 139 -1.52 -2.49 6.06
CA GLU A 139 -0.91 -3.41 7.03
C GLU A 139 0.57 -3.59 6.67
N ASN A 140 1.44 -2.85 7.35
CA ASN A 140 2.84 -2.76 6.97
C ASN A 140 3.63 -4.06 7.09
N THR A 141 3.16 -4.99 7.93
CA THR A 141 3.78 -6.32 8.03
C THR A 141 3.56 -7.18 6.79
N LYS A 142 2.62 -6.79 5.93
CA LYS A 142 2.25 -7.49 4.70
C LYS A 142 2.73 -6.79 3.43
N ILE A 143 3.49 -5.72 3.57
CA ILE A 143 4.04 -5.01 2.42
C ILE A 143 5.18 -5.83 1.81
N HIS A 144 5.18 -5.93 0.49
CA HIS A 144 6.24 -6.55 -0.29
C HIS A 144 6.96 -5.44 -1.07
N LEU A 145 8.28 -5.54 -1.18
CA LEU A 145 9.06 -4.58 -1.94
C LEU A 145 9.74 -5.27 -3.12
N PHE A 146 9.70 -4.61 -4.27
CA PHE A 146 10.26 -5.13 -5.51
C PHE A 146 11.22 -4.11 -6.12
N ASP A 147 12.29 -4.61 -6.72
CA ASP A 147 13.22 -3.77 -7.48
C ASP A 147 12.49 -3.22 -8.71
N LYS A 148 12.57 -1.91 -8.93
CA LYS A 148 11.84 -1.25 -10.01
C LYS A 148 12.33 -1.67 -11.40
N GLU A 149 13.62 -1.93 -11.56
CA GLU A 149 14.19 -2.31 -12.85
C GLU A 149 14.06 -3.80 -13.15
N THR A 150 14.38 -4.66 -12.18
CA THR A 150 14.37 -6.11 -12.38
C THR A 150 13.05 -6.76 -12.01
N GLU A 151 12.19 -6.05 -11.28
CA GLU A 151 10.92 -6.53 -10.73
C GLU A 151 11.08 -7.70 -9.76
N ARG A 152 12.30 -7.95 -9.29
CA ARG A 152 12.56 -9.01 -8.32
C ARG A 152 12.22 -8.56 -6.91
N THR A 153 11.80 -9.53 -6.10
CA THR A 153 11.47 -9.27 -4.70
C THR A 153 12.71 -8.82 -3.92
N ILE A 154 12.59 -7.67 -3.25
CA ILE A 154 13.60 -7.16 -2.32
C ILE A 154 13.32 -7.73 -0.93
N CYS A 155 12.06 -7.65 -0.49
CA CYS A 155 11.61 -8.25 0.76
C CYS A 155 10.11 -8.56 0.70
N ASN A 156 9.71 -9.51 1.52
CA ASN A 156 8.31 -9.92 1.64
C ASN A 156 7.73 -9.52 2.98
#